data_be466ce2e7ddbf9be533d34ae239fc4d
#
_entry.id   be466ce2e7ddbf9be533d34ae239fc4d
#
_cell.length_a   1.000
_cell.length_b   1.000
_cell.length_c   1.000
_cell.angle_alpha   90.00
_cell.angle_beta   90.00
_cell.angle_gamma   90.00
#
_symmetry.space_group_name_H-M   'P 1'
#
loop_
_entity.id
_entity.type
_entity.pdbx_description
1 polymer ?
#
loop_
_entity_poly.entity_id
_entity_poly.type
_entity_poly.pdbx_seq_one_letter_code
_entity_poly.pdbx_strand_id
1 'polypeptide(L)'
;VNINSKTNFIVTRFGNVLGSNGSVIPLFEKQMLKGGPLTITDPNITRYFMTIPEACQLVQEAAVMGKGGEIFVFDMGEPVKIMDLAKQMIRLKGFNYPEDIDIKIVGLRPGEKIFEELLANGENTEKTYHEKIMIAKVNTPDLALQKTRIEQLCGLAKTADPNEDKMKLVQLVKDIVPEFRSQNSVFIALDK
;
A
#
# COMPACT_ATOMS: atom_id res chain seq x y z
N VAL A 1 -21.78 -0.02 6.67
CA VAL A 1 -21.43 -0.62 7.98
C VAL A 1 -22.02 0.20 9.12
N ASN A 2 -22.14 1.54 8.98
CA ASN A 2 -22.66 2.43 10.04
C ASN A 2 -24.21 2.47 10.18
N ILE A 3 -24.96 1.77 9.35
CA ILE A 3 -26.41 1.99 9.17
C ILE A 3 -27.25 1.74 10.43
N ASN A 4 -26.76 1.04 11.43
CA ASN A 4 -27.45 0.84 12.72
C ASN A 4 -26.47 0.67 13.89
N SER A 5 -25.25 1.15 13.76
CA SER A 5 -24.21 1.01 14.77
C SER A 5 -24.07 2.30 15.59
N LYS A 6 -23.85 2.17 16.90
CA LYS A 6 -23.41 3.28 17.76
C LYS A 6 -21.92 3.59 17.57
N THR A 7 -21.20 2.77 16.82
CA THR A 7 -19.77 2.92 16.56
C THR A 7 -19.55 3.65 15.24
N ASN A 8 -18.78 4.71 15.25
CA ASN A 8 -18.32 5.39 14.05
C ASN A 8 -17.10 4.67 13.48
N PHE A 9 -17.23 4.14 12.26
CA PHE A 9 -16.12 3.54 11.54
C PHE A 9 -15.52 4.56 10.60
N ILE A 10 -14.23 4.75 10.68
CA ILE A 10 -13.43 5.55 9.76
C ILE A 10 -12.33 4.68 9.14
N VAL A 11 -11.82 5.09 8.00
CA VAL A 11 -10.67 4.45 7.35
C VAL A 11 -9.55 5.47 7.29
N THR A 12 -8.33 5.06 7.63
CA THR A 12 -7.12 5.86 7.40
C THR A 12 -6.25 5.19 6.34
N ARG A 13 -5.79 5.97 5.36
CA ARG A 13 -4.95 5.51 4.26
C ARG A 13 -3.66 6.30 4.24
N PHE A 14 -2.53 5.61 4.38
CA PHE A 14 -1.18 6.16 4.34
C PHE A 14 -0.20 5.14 3.77
N GLY A 15 1.00 5.60 3.43
CA GLY A 15 2.06 4.77 2.85
C GLY A 15 2.82 3.95 3.88
N ASN A 16 4.10 3.69 3.60
CA ASN A 16 4.90 2.81 4.44
C ASN A 16 5.32 3.50 5.74
N VAL A 17 5.34 2.73 6.83
CA VAL A 17 5.83 3.22 8.12
C VAL A 17 7.25 2.70 8.35
N LEU A 18 8.19 3.63 8.59
CA LEU A 18 9.60 3.33 8.80
C LEU A 18 9.80 2.39 9.99
N GLY A 19 10.59 1.34 9.79
CA GLY A 19 10.93 0.38 10.84
C GLY A 19 9.79 -0.56 11.24
N SER A 20 8.65 -0.54 10.54
CA SER A 20 7.57 -1.50 10.77
C SER A 20 8.00 -2.93 10.44
N ASN A 21 7.37 -3.91 11.11
CA ASN A 21 7.70 -5.31 10.91
C ASN A 21 7.50 -5.73 9.43
N GLY A 22 8.51 -6.40 8.86
CA GLY A 22 8.50 -6.82 7.46
C GLY A 22 8.77 -5.71 6.44
N SER A 23 9.04 -4.46 6.89
CA SER A 23 9.38 -3.36 5.99
C SER A 23 10.81 -3.45 5.45
N VAL A 24 11.13 -2.58 4.49
CA VAL A 24 12.41 -2.60 3.75
C VAL A 24 13.61 -2.33 4.66
N ILE A 25 13.49 -1.50 5.69
CA ILE A 25 14.61 -1.17 6.61
C ILE A 25 15.07 -2.40 7.40
N PRO A 26 14.22 -3.13 8.15
CA PRO A 26 14.61 -4.37 8.78
C PRO A 26 15.14 -5.44 7.83
N LEU A 27 14.61 -5.48 6.59
CA LEU A 27 15.13 -6.38 5.56
C LEU A 27 16.58 -6.04 5.20
N PHE A 28 16.87 -4.78 4.90
CA PHE A 28 18.21 -4.32 4.57
C PHE A 28 19.20 -4.51 5.72
N GLU A 29 18.79 -4.20 6.96
CA GLU A 29 19.63 -4.48 8.13
C GLU A 29 20.01 -5.96 8.25
N LYS A 30 19.03 -6.85 8.07
CA LYS A 30 19.25 -8.30 8.10
C LYS A 30 20.16 -8.77 6.98
N GLN A 31 20.09 -8.16 5.79
CA GLN A 31 20.96 -8.46 4.67
C GLN A 31 22.39 -7.97 4.91
N MET A 32 22.57 -6.75 5.43
CA MET A 32 23.88 -6.19 5.80
C MET A 32 24.58 -7.03 6.87
N LEU A 33 23.85 -7.50 7.89
CA LEU A 33 24.40 -8.40 8.92
C LEU A 33 24.94 -9.71 8.35
N LYS A 34 24.48 -10.12 7.18
CA LYS A 34 24.96 -11.31 6.46
C LYS A 34 26.07 -11.02 5.44
N GLY A 35 26.54 -9.78 5.35
CA GLY A 35 27.54 -9.34 4.36
C GLY A 35 26.95 -8.97 3.00
N GLY A 36 25.65 -8.76 2.91
CA GLY A 36 24.98 -8.39 1.65
C GLY A 36 24.73 -9.57 0.68
N PRO A 37 24.41 -9.28 -0.60
CA PRO A 37 24.03 -7.96 -1.10
C PRO A 37 22.64 -7.51 -0.58
N LEU A 38 22.35 -6.20 -0.65
CA LEU A 38 20.98 -5.71 -0.51
C LEU A 38 20.19 -6.05 -1.77
N THR A 39 18.92 -6.42 -1.61
CA THR A 39 18.08 -6.75 -2.77
C THR A 39 17.00 -5.71 -2.99
N ILE A 40 16.91 -5.18 -4.21
CA ILE A 40 15.91 -4.21 -4.65
C ILE A 40 15.20 -4.78 -5.88
N THR A 41 13.91 -4.56 -5.99
CA THR A 41 13.10 -5.12 -7.08
C THR A 41 13.24 -4.34 -8.38
N ASP A 42 13.40 -3.00 -8.31
CA ASP A 42 13.63 -2.14 -9.47
C ASP A 42 14.45 -0.91 -9.05
N PRO A 43 15.40 -0.41 -9.87
CA PRO A 43 16.24 0.74 -9.52
C PRO A 43 15.45 2.06 -9.41
N ASN A 44 14.28 2.14 -10.04
CA ASN A 44 13.42 3.33 -10.03
C ASN A 44 12.28 3.25 -9.03
N ILE A 45 12.18 2.17 -8.27
CA ILE A 45 11.08 1.98 -7.33
C ILE A 45 11.11 3.06 -6.24
N THR A 46 9.98 3.69 -6.04
CA THR A 46 9.79 4.69 -4.99
C THR A 46 8.71 4.27 -4.02
N ARG A 47 8.82 4.72 -2.76
CA ARG A 47 7.81 4.53 -1.73
C ARG A 47 7.71 5.78 -0.88
N TYR A 48 6.51 6.01 -0.37
CA TYR A 48 6.28 7.03 0.64
C TYR A 48 6.53 6.47 2.03
N PHE A 49 7.14 7.26 2.89
CA PHE A 49 7.45 6.86 4.25
C PHE A 49 6.99 7.89 5.26
N MET A 50 6.56 7.41 6.42
CA MET A 50 6.38 8.22 7.62
C MET A 50 6.93 7.48 8.83
N THR A 51 7.15 8.21 9.91
CA THR A 51 7.59 7.61 11.18
C THR A 51 6.41 7.00 11.94
N ILE A 52 6.68 6.05 12.85
CA ILE A 52 5.66 5.47 13.72
C ILE A 52 4.96 6.54 14.57
N PRO A 53 5.67 7.48 15.25
CA PRO A 53 5.01 8.54 16.00
C PRO A 53 4.09 9.42 15.15
N GLU A 54 4.54 9.79 13.94
CA GLU A 54 3.73 10.58 13.01
C GLU A 54 2.44 9.83 12.59
N ALA A 55 2.57 8.56 12.21
CA ALA A 55 1.42 7.73 11.88
C ALA A 55 0.41 7.65 13.04
N CYS A 56 0.90 7.43 14.27
CA CYS A 56 0.05 7.36 15.46
C CYS A 56 -0.68 8.69 15.73
N GLN A 57 0.01 9.82 15.62
CA GLN A 57 -0.59 11.14 15.82
C GLN A 57 -1.68 11.42 14.78
N LEU A 58 -1.41 11.17 13.50
CA LEU A 58 -2.38 11.39 12.43
C LEU A 58 -3.60 10.47 12.55
N VAL A 59 -3.42 9.22 12.99
CA VAL A 59 -4.55 8.31 13.26
C VAL A 59 -5.40 8.80 14.43
N GLN A 60 -4.79 9.29 15.50
CA GLN A 60 -5.53 9.87 16.63
C GLN A 60 -6.30 11.12 16.20
N GLU A 61 -5.68 12.00 15.42
CA GLU A 61 -6.31 13.20 14.88
C GLU A 61 -7.51 12.86 13.97
N ALA A 62 -7.33 11.89 13.07
CA ALA A 62 -8.41 11.39 12.22
C ALA A 62 -9.56 10.77 13.05
N ALA A 63 -9.25 10.09 14.16
CA ALA A 63 -10.27 9.52 15.04
C ALA A 63 -11.11 10.59 15.74
N VAL A 64 -10.51 11.71 16.14
CA VAL A 64 -11.22 12.87 16.72
C VAL A 64 -12.07 13.60 15.68
N MET A 65 -11.54 13.70 14.45
CA MET A 65 -12.17 14.39 13.32
C MET A 65 -13.37 13.62 12.75
N GLY A 66 -13.31 12.28 12.81
CA GLY A 66 -14.22 11.36 12.12
C GLY A 66 -15.65 11.38 12.71
N LYS A 67 -16.63 11.42 11.81
CA LYS A 67 -18.07 11.32 12.12
C LYS A 67 -18.66 9.97 11.72
N GLY A 68 -17.89 9.18 10.94
CA GLY A 68 -18.23 7.84 10.47
C GLY A 68 -18.47 7.79 8.96
N GLY A 69 -17.78 6.86 8.32
CA GLY A 69 -17.83 6.63 6.87
C GLY A 69 -16.74 7.34 6.07
N GLU A 70 -15.95 8.21 6.71
CA GLU A 70 -14.88 8.92 6.02
C GLU A 70 -13.68 8.00 5.73
N ILE A 71 -12.98 8.31 4.63
CA ILE A 71 -11.67 7.76 4.30
C ILE A 71 -10.68 8.90 4.37
N PHE A 72 -9.90 8.93 5.45
CA PHE A 72 -8.84 9.90 5.63
C PHE A 72 -7.58 9.45 4.91
N VAL A 73 -6.99 10.34 4.13
CA VAL A 73 -5.74 10.12 3.41
C VAL A 73 -4.70 11.07 3.95
N PHE A 74 -3.56 10.51 4.35
CA PHE A 74 -2.49 11.31 4.93
C PHE A 74 -1.50 11.76 3.86
N ASP A 75 -1.11 13.03 3.92
CA ASP A 75 -0.01 13.55 3.12
C ASP A 75 1.30 12.93 3.59
N MET A 76 1.97 12.26 2.68
CA MET A 76 3.22 11.54 2.94
C MET A 76 4.45 12.33 2.48
N GLY A 77 4.27 13.56 1.99
CA GLY A 77 5.35 14.34 1.41
C GLY A 77 5.92 13.72 0.14
N GLU A 78 7.24 13.80 -0.03
CA GLU A 78 7.91 13.33 -1.24
C GLU A 78 8.24 11.83 -1.20
N PRO A 79 8.11 11.14 -2.34
CA PRO A 79 8.46 9.73 -2.42
C PRO A 79 9.98 9.53 -2.39
N VAL A 80 10.42 8.51 -1.68
CA VAL A 80 11.84 8.15 -1.54
C VAL A 80 12.19 6.99 -2.48
N LYS A 81 13.26 7.13 -3.27
CA LYS A 81 13.82 6.02 -4.05
C LYS A 81 14.43 4.98 -3.12
N ILE A 82 14.02 3.72 -3.29
CA ILE A 82 14.53 2.63 -2.46
C ILE A 82 16.03 2.39 -2.69
N MET A 83 16.52 2.65 -3.90
CA MET A 83 17.96 2.62 -4.21
C MET A 83 18.75 3.63 -3.36
N ASP A 84 18.25 4.85 -3.21
CA ASP A 84 18.93 5.89 -2.44
C ASP A 84 18.88 5.58 -0.93
N LEU A 85 17.74 5.07 -0.46
CA LEU A 85 17.60 4.57 0.91
C LEU A 85 18.61 3.46 1.21
N ALA A 86 18.77 2.49 0.31
CA ALA A 86 19.74 1.40 0.47
C ALA A 86 21.17 1.91 0.57
N LYS A 87 21.59 2.81 -0.34
CA LYS A 87 22.93 3.42 -0.31
C LYS A 87 23.17 4.21 0.97
N GLN A 88 22.18 4.99 1.43
CA GLN A 88 22.27 5.72 2.69
C GLN A 88 22.42 4.77 3.89
N MET A 89 21.69 3.68 3.93
CA MET A 89 21.78 2.68 5.01
C MET A 89 23.14 1.99 5.05
N ILE A 90 23.70 1.62 3.90
CA ILE A 90 25.06 1.07 3.77
C ILE A 90 26.06 2.04 4.38
N ARG A 91 26.01 3.32 3.97
CA ARG A 91 26.91 4.37 4.46
C ARG A 91 26.76 4.62 5.96
N LEU A 92 25.54 4.66 6.48
CA LEU A 92 25.26 4.86 7.91
C LEU A 92 25.80 3.73 8.80
N LYS A 93 25.91 2.51 8.26
CA LYS A 93 26.53 1.36 8.94
C LYS A 93 28.06 1.33 8.80
N GLY A 94 28.67 2.32 8.15
CA GLY A 94 30.12 2.44 7.97
C GLY A 94 30.69 1.61 6.81
N PHE A 95 29.86 1.14 5.91
CA PHE A 95 30.26 0.40 4.71
C PHE A 95 30.29 1.28 3.47
N ASN A 96 31.05 0.87 2.45
CA ASN A 96 31.11 1.49 1.14
C ASN A 96 30.27 0.68 0.14
N TYR A 97 29.58 1.39 -0.74
CA TYR A 97 28.89 0.81 -1.90
C TYR A 97 29.71 1.10 -3.17
N PRO A 98 29.96 0.13 -4.02
CA PRO A 98 29.57 -1.29 -3.92
C PRO A 98 30.62 -2.19 -3.25
N GLU A 99 31.75 -1.66 -2.80
CA GLU A 99 32.97 -2.40 -2.43
C GLU A 99 32.75 -3.35 -1.25
N ASP A 100 32.09 -2.88 -0.19
CA ASP A 100 31.83 -3.69 1.02
C ASP A 100 30.47 -4.39 0.93
N ILE A 101 29.44 -3.66 0.50
CA ILE A 101 28.06 -4.16 0.35
C ILE A 101 27.51 -3.73 -1.01
N ASP A 102 27.20 -4.70 -1.87
CA ASP A 102 26.58 -4.47 -3.18
C ASP A 102 25.04 -4.43 -3.10
N ILE A 103 24.41 -3.92 -4.17
CA ILE A 103 22.95 -3.87 -4.33
C ILE A 103 22.57 -4.66 -5.58
N LYS A 104 21.79 -5.72 -5.41
CA LYS A 104 21.31 -6.60 -6.48
C LYS A 104 19.87 -6.27 -6.87
N ILE A 105 19.64 -6.07 -8.16
CA ILE A 105 18.27 -5.95 -8.72
C ILE A 105 17.73 -7.35 -8.95
N VAL A 106 16.58 -7.67 -8.34
CA VAL A 106 15.98 -9.01 -8.38
C VAL A 106 14.73 -9.10 -9.25
N GLY A 107 14.25 -7.97 -9.82
CA GLY A 107 13.03 -7.90 -10.61
C GLY A 107 11.77 -7.65 -9.78
N LEU A 108 10.77 -7.05 -10.42
CA LEU A 108 9.48 -6.74 -9.79
C LEU A 108 8.71 -8.03 -9.49
N ARG A 109 8.04 -8.04 -8.35
CA ARG A 109 7.12 -9.13 -7.99
C ARG A 109 5.79 -8.98 -8.74
N PRO A 110 5.05 -10.06 -8.96
CA PRO A 110 3.70 -9.96 -9.50
C PRO A 110 2.83 -9.02 -8.65
N GLY A 111 2.21 -8.03 -9.29
CA GLY A 111 1.39 -7.02 -8.62
C GLY A 111 2.17 -5.85 -7.99
N GLU A 112 3.49 -5.85 -8.03
CA GLU A 112 4.29 -4.76 -7.46
C GLU A 112 4.30 -3.55 -8.39
N LYS A 113 3.96 -2.37 -7.82
CA LYS A 113 4.02 -1.08 -8.51
C LYS A 113 5.40 -0.45 -8.36
N ILE A 114 5.92 0.16 -9.44
CA ILE A 114 7.15 0.97 -9.39
C ILE A 114 6.89 2.26 -8.59
N PHE A 115 5.75 2.90 -8.85
CA PHE A 115 5.30 4.12 -8.16
C PHE A 115 4.01 3.82 -7.39
N GLU A 116 3.95 4.22 -6.13
CA GLU A 116 2.72 4.16 -5.34
C GLU A 116 1.90 5.44 -5.54
N GLU A 117 0.59 5.26 -5.69
CA GLU A 117 -0.40 6.32 -5.71
C GLU A 117 -1.06 6.37 -4.34
N LEU A 118 -0.80 7.40 -3.56
CA LEU A 118 -1.49 7.62 -2.28
C LEU A 118 -2.94 8.03 -2.50
N LEU A 119 -3.18 8.72 -3.59
CA LEU A 119 -4.48 9.20 -4.07
C LEU A 119 -4.65 8.77 -5.52
N ALA A 120 -5.80 8.24 -5.85
CA ALA A 120 -6.26 8.22 -7.22
C ALA A 120 -6.64 9.66 -7.59
N ASN A 121 -5.67 10.46 -8.09
CA ASN A 121 -5.78 11.86 -8.53
C ASN A 121 -6.23 12.86 -7.43
N GLY A 122 -5.44 13.92 -7.20
CA GLY A 122 -5.72 14.98 -6.22
C GLY A 122 -7.06 15.72 -6.38
N GLU A 123 -7.82 15.42 -7.44
CA GLU A 123 -9.17 15.94 -7.70
C GLU A 123 -10.24 15.29 -6.82
N ASN A 124 -9.96 14.15 -6.17
CA ASN A 124 -10.93 13.38 -5.40
C ASN A 124 -10.76 13.52 -3.89
N THR A 125 -10.24 14.65 -3.41
CA THR A 125 -10.10 14.89 -1.96
C THR A 125 -10.67 16.21 -1.52
N GLU A 126 -11.08 16.27 -0.25
CA GLU A 126 -11.39 17.48 0.48
C GLU A 126 -10.34 17.76 1.53
N LYS A 127 -9.96 19.03 1.68
CA LYS A 127 -9.07 19.46 2.76
C LYS A 127 -9.82 19.41 4.10
N THR A 128 -9.09 19.05 5.15
CA THR A 128 -9.56 19.19 6.52
C THR A 128 -8.92 20.42 7.17
N TYR A 129 -9.19 20.66 8.45
CA TYR A 129 -8.49 21.68 9.21
C TYR A 129 -7.01 21.31 9.49
N HIS A 130 -6.66 20.02 9.35
CA HIS A 130 -5.29 19.54 9.53
C HIS A 130 -4.60 19.45 8.16
N GLU A 131 -3.47 20.15 7.99
CA GLU A 131 -2.77 20.28 6.71
C GLU A 131 -2.33 18.95 6.08
N LYS A 132 -2.03 17.94 6.91
CA LYS A 132 -1.59 16.60 6.48
C LYS A 132 -2.73 15.58 6.35
N ILE A 133 -3.98 15.95 6.57
CA ILE A 133 -5.11 15.02 6.52
C ILE A 133 -6.14 15.53 5.51
N MET A 134 -6.45 14.70 4.54
CA MET A 134 -7.49 14.92 3.54
C MET A 134 -8.58 13.87 3.65
N ILE A 135 -9.79 14.18 3.19
CA ILE A 135 -10.89 13.22 3.06
C ILE A 135 -11.02 12.83 1.60
N ALA A 136 -10.94 11.53 1.29
CA ALA A 136 -11.17 11.04 -0.05
C ALA A 136 -12.65 11.17 -0.41
N LYS A 137 -12.93 11.75 -1.59
CA LYS A 137 -14.27 11.73 -2.19
C LYS A 137 -14.42 10.43 -2.95
N VAL A 138 -15.18 9.51 -2.41
CA VAL A 138 -15.46 8.23 -3.07
C VAL A 138 -16.89 8.19 -3.56
N ASN A 139 -17.09 7.64 -4.75
CA ASN A 139 -18.43 7.33 -5.21
C ASN A 139 -19.03 6.23 -4.32
N THR A 140 -20.22 6.46 -3.81
CA THR A 140 -20.91 5.46 -3.00
C THR A 140 -21.43 4.36 -3.94
N PRO A 141 -20.89 3.14 -3.87
CA PRO A 141 -21.37 2.04 -4.70
C PRO A 141 -22.76 1.56 -4.23
N ASP A 142 -23.47 0.87 -5.09
CA ASP A 142 -24.67 0.12 -4.67
C ASP A 142 -24.30 -0.93 -3.64
N LEU A 143 -24.69 -0.70 -2.40
CA LEU A 143 -24.33 -1.57 -1.26
C LEU A 143 -24.87 -2.98 -1.40
N ALA A 144 -26.07 -3.17 -1.97
CA ALA A 144 -26.68 -4.48 -2.14
C ALA A 144 -25.91 -5.30 -3.19
N LEU A 145 -25.57 -4.66 -4.31
CA LEU A 145 -24.75 -5.27 -5.36
C LEU A 145 -23.34 -5.61 -4.85
N GLN A 146 -22.71 -4.71 -4.14
CA GLN A 146 -21.36 -4.95 -3.58
C GLN A 146 -21.35 -6.06 -2.54
N LYS A 147 -22.35 -6.11 -1.67
CA LYS A 147 -22.50 -7.20 -0.71
C LYS A 147 -22.59 -8.55 -1.42
N THR A 148 -23.45 -8.66 -2.45
CA THR A 148 -23.58 -9.89 -3.25
C THR A 148 -22.26 -10.31 -3.89
N ARG A 149 -21.53 -9.37 -4.50
CA ARG A 149 -20.22 -9.67 -5.11
C ARG A 149 -19.18 -10.13 -4.09
N ILE A 150 -19.14 -9.50 -2.92
CA ILE A 150 -18.24 -9.89 -1.83
C ILE A 150 -18.60 -11.29 -1.31
N GLU A 151 -19.88 -11.60 -1.13
CA GLU A 151 -20.33 -12.94 -0.73
C GLU A 151 -19.96 -14.01 -1.76
N GLN A 152 -20.08 -13.71 -3.05
CA GLN A 152 -19.64 -14.60 -4.14
C GLN A 152 -18.12 -14.82 -4.09
N LEU A 153 -17.31 -13.76 -3.93
CA LEU A 153 -15.86 -13.87 -3.80
C LEU A 153 -15.47 -14.72 -2.58
N CYS A 154 -16.08 -14.46 -1.42
CA CYS A 154 -15.82 -15.22 -0.20
C CYS A 154 -16.28 -16.69 -0.32
N GLY A 155 -17.38 -16.94 -1.02
CA GLY A 155 -17.86 -18.29 -1.30
C GLY A 155 -16.88 -19.07 -2.16
N LEU A 156 -16.46 -18.47 -3.29
CA LEU A 156 -15.48 -19.09 -4.17
C LEU A 156 -14.13 -19.31 -3.48
N ALA A 157 -13.65 -18.32 -2.72
CA ALA A 157 -12.35 -18.43 -2.05
C ALA A 157 -12.24 -19.56 -1.03
N LYS A 158 -13.37 -20.04 -0.48
CA LYS A 158 -13.41 -21.19 0.46
C LYS A 158 -13.24 -22.54 -0.24
N THR A 159 -13.62 -22.63 -1.51
CA THR A 159 -13.67 -23.89 -2.27
C THR A 159 -12.72 -23.90 -3.46
N ALA A 160 -12.11 -22.74 -3.78
CA ALA A 160 -11.27 -22.57 -4.94
C ALA A 160 -9.99 -23.40 -4.87
N ASP A 161 -9.64 -24.04 -5.98
CA ASP A 161 -8.29 -24.55 -6.18
C ASP A 161 -7.34 -23.39 -6.47
N PRO A 162 -6.24 -23.24 -5.66
CA PRO A 162 -5.31 -22.13 -5.85
C PRO A 162 -4.61 -22.09 -7.23
N ASN A 163 -4.63 -23.17 -7.99
CA ASN A 163 -4.01 -23.24 -9.32
C ASN A 163 -5.03 -22.98 -10.45
N GLU A 164 -6.25 -23.48 -10.31
CA GLU A 164 -7.27 -23.43 -11.37
C GLU A 164 -8.16 -22.18 -11.31
N ASP A 165 -8.49 -21.71 -10.11
CA ASP A 165 -9.51 -20.67 -9.93
C ASP A 165 -8.97 -19.25 -9.76
N LYS A 166 -7.63 -19.04 -9.83
CA LYS A 166 -7.01 -17.71 -9.67
C LYS A 166 -7.60 -16.65 -10.60
N MET A 167 -7.82 -16.98 -11.86
CA MET A 167 -8.39 -16.04 -12.83
C MET A 167 -9.81 -15.61 -12.45
N LYS A 168 -10.64 -16.55 -11.99
CA LYS A 168 -12.01 -16.27 -11.53
C LYS A 168 -12.03 -15.41 -10.28
N LEU A 169 -11.15 -15.70 -9.31
CA LEU A 169 -11.02 -14.90 -8.10
C LEU A 169 -10.61 -13.46 -8.42
N VAL A 170 -9.60 -13.28 -9.28
CA VAL A 170 -9.13 -11.95 -9.67
C VAL A 170 -10.20 -11.22 -10.49
N GLN A 171 -10.97 -11.91 -11.34
CA GLN A 171 -12.08 -11.28 -12.06
C GLN A 171 -13.14 -10.75 -11.07
N LEU A 172 -13.53 -11.53 -10.05
CA LEU A 172 -14.47 -11.05 -9.03
C LEU A 172 -13.92 -9.85 -8.24
N VAL A 173 -12.61 -9.83 -7.94
CA VAL A 173 -11.99 -8.65 -7.32
C VAL A 173 -12.12 -7.42 -8.23
N LYS A 174 -11.88 -7.56 -9.54
CA LYS A 174 -12.04 -6.45 -10.50
C LYS A 174 -13.49 -5.99 -10.66
N ASP A 175 -14.45 -6.90 -10.55
CA ASP A 175 -15.87 -6.56 -10.58
C ASP A 175 -16.30 -5.78 -9.32
N ILE A 176 -15.62 -6.00 -8.18
CA ILE A 176 -15.83 -5.26 -6.93
C ILE A 176 -15.10 -3.91 -6.98
N VAL A 177 -13.87 -3.88 -7.54
CA VAL A 177 -13.00 -2.69 -7.63
C VAL A 177 -12.61 -2.47 -9.10
N PRO A 178 -13.44 -1.78 -9.90
CA PRO A 178 -13.21 -1.61 -11.35
C PRO A 178 -11.91 -0.88 -11.68
N GLU A 179 -11.40 -0.05 -10.77
CA GLU A 179 -10.14 0.69 -10.93
C GLU A 179 -8.90 -0.19 -10.70
N PHE A 180 -9.08 -1.39 -10.14
CA PHE A 180 -7.95 -2.27 -9.88
C PHE A 180 -7.29 -2.71 -11.19
N ARG A 181 -5.98 -2.44 -11.30
CA ARG A 181 -5.14 -2.89 -12.43
C ARG A 181 -4.10 -3.89 -11.93
N SER A 182 -4.01 -5.00 -12.65
CA SER A 182 -3.01 -6.03 -12.39
C SER A 182 -1.68 -5.61 -13.01
N GLN A 183 -0.63 -5.48 -12.20
CA GLN A 183 0.69 -5.11 -12.68
C GLN A 183 1.64 -6.30 -12.58
N ASN A 184 2.53 -6.45 -13.59
CA ASN A 184 3.57 -7.48 -13.61
C ASN A 184 3.04 -8.91 -13.37
N SER A 185 1.84 -9.23 -13.85
CA SER A 185 1.21 -10.53 -13.62
C SER A 185 0.41 -11.02 -14.82
N VAL A 186 0.11 -12.31 -14.85
CA VAL A 186 -0.75 -12.93 -15.88
C VAL A 186 -2.18 -12.37 -15.88
N PHE A 187 -2.59 -11.72 -14.79
CA PHE A 187 -3.93 -11.14 -14.64
C PHE A 187 -4.12 -9.82 -15.39
N ILE A 188 -3.07 -9.26 -16.01
CA ILE A 188 -3.18 -8.12 -16.94
C ILE A 188 -4.18 -8.42 -18.05
N ALA A 189 -4.31 -9.69 -18.45
CA ALA A 189 -5.31 -10.10 -19.43
C ALA A 189 -6.77 -9.81 -19.03
N LEU A 190 -7.03 -9.57 -17.75
CA LEU A 190 -8.34 -9.20 -17.20
C LEU A 190 -8.52 -7.68 -17.03
N ASP A 191 -7.52 -6.86 -17.33
CA ASP A 191 -7.62 -5.40 -17.28
C ASP A 191 -8.41 -4.90 -18.48
N LYS A 192 -9.48 -4.16 -18.21
CA LYS A 192 -10.34 -3.53 -19.24
C LYS A 192 -10.00 -2.06 -19.39
#